data_f305b205aae452c42e7e89ee3320192d
#
_entry.id   f305b205aae452c42e7e89ee3320192d
#
_cell.length_a   1.000
_cell.length_b   1.000
_cell.length_c   1.000
_cell.angle_alpha   90.00
_cell.angle_beta   90.00
_cell.angle_gamma   90.00
#
_symmetry.space_group_name_H-M   'P 1'
#
loop_
_entity.id
_entity.type
_entity.pdbx_description
1 polymer ?
#
loop_
_entity_poly.entity_id
_entity_poly.type
_entity_poly.pdbx_seq_one_letter_code
_entity_poly.pdbx_strand_id
1 'polypeptide(L)'
;MTAKNKTVRIGGASGFWGDSSVGAPQLVASGQIDYLVFDYLAELTMSILAGARLKKPELGYATDFVTVAMRAVLRDVIDKGIRVVSNAGGVNPQGCADALAAVAAELGVPLRIAVVTGDDVLPLIPGLREADPPVRQLQ
;
A
#
# COMPACT_ATOMS: atom_id res chain seq x y z
N MET A 1 -13.17 -28.36 -23.79
CA MET A 1 -12.49 -27.04 -23.80
C MET A 1 -11.50 -27.04 -22.67
N THR A 2 -10.22 -27.18 -22.95
CA THR A 2 -9.15 -27.06 -21.94
C THR A 2 -9.06 -25.62 -21.52
N ALA A 3 -9.30 -25.33 -20.23
CA ALA A 3 -9.06 -24.01 -19.65
C ALA A 3 -7.57 -23.66 -19.91
N LYS A 4 -7.30 -22.63 -20.71
CA LYS A 4 -5.94 -22.09 -20.83
C LYS A 4 -5.51 -21.60 -19.46
N ASN A 5 -4.53 -22.25 -18.86
CA ASN A 5 -3.91 -21.78 -17.62
C ASN A 5 -3.39 -20.34 -17.86
N LYS A 6 -4.03 -19.37 -17.21
CA LYS A 6 -3.61 -17.98 -17.30
C LYS A 6 -2.45 -17.77 -16.32
N THR A 7 -1.26 -17.57 -16.86
CA THR A 7 -0.08 -17.20 -16.04
C THR A 7 -0.15 -15.72 -15.66
N VAL A 8 0.13 -15.42 -14.41
CA VAL A 8 0.25 -14.06 -13.88
C VAL A 8 1.68 -13.88 -13.39
N ARG A 9 2.33 -12.78 -13.78
CA ARG A 9 3.69 -12.44 -13.38
C ARG A 9 3.66 -11.31 -12.37
N ILE A 10 4.19 -11.57 -11.20
CA ILE A 10 4.20 -10.64 -10.07
C ILE A 10 5.64 -10.21 -9.79
N GLY A 11 5.90 -8.91 -9.79
CA GLY A 11 7.17 -8.33 -9.40
C GLY A 11 7.09 -7.77 -7.98
N GLY A 12 7.89 -8.30 -7.05
CA GLY A 12 8.05 -7.75 -5.70
C GLY A 12 9.05 -6.60 -5.72
N ALA A 13 8.59 -5.37 -5.51
CA ALA A 13 9.42 -4.17 -5.55
C ALA A 13 10.09 -3.85 -4.21
N SER A 14 9.50 -4.29 -3.12
CA SER A 14 10.05 -4.15 -1.76
C SER A 14 9.50 -5.23 -0.83
N GLY A 15 10.29 -5.62 0.16
CA GLY A 15 9.92 -6.56 1.21
C GLY A 15 9.76 -5.91 2.59
N PHE A 16 10.05 -4.61 2.72
CA PHE A 16 9.85 -3.83 3.95
C PHE A 16 9.89 -2.32 3.63
N TRP A 17 9.38 -1.50 4.53
CA TRP A 17 9.44 -0.05 4.39
C TRP A 17 10.87 0.46 4.46
N GLY A 18 11.31 1.17 3.41
CA GLY A 18 12.67 1.67 3.28
C GLY A 18 13.66 0.69 2.64
N ASP A 19 13.16 -0.38 1.98
CA ASP A 19 14.00 -1.35 1.25
C ASP A 19 14.72 -0.68 0.07
N SER A 20 14.21 -0.78 -1.12
CA SER A 20 14.90 -0.34 -2.33
C SER A 20 14.10 0.68 -3.12
N SER A 21 14.75 1.80 -3.47
CA SER A 21 14.17 2.79 -4.40
C SER A 21 14.32 2.40 -5.88
N VAL A 22 15.18 1.43 -6.19
CA VAL A 22 15.46 1.01 -7.58
C VAL A 22 14.69 -0.23 -8.02
N GLY A 23 14.12 -1.00 -7.09
CA GLY A 23 13.41 -2.24 -7.39
C GLY A 23 12.20 -2.02 -8.31
N ALA A 24 11.35 -1.06 -7.99
CA ALA A 24 10.18 -0.75 -8.80
C ALA A 24 10.55 -0.25 -10.21
N PRO A 25 11.45 0.72 -10.40
CA PRO A 25 11.91 1.14 -11.73
C PRO A 25 12.47 -0.01 -12.57
N GLN A 26 13.28 -0.89 -11.99
CA GLN A 26 13.86 -2.03 -12.70
C GLN A 26 12.79 -3.03 -13.18
N LEU A 27 11.84 -3.39 -12.30
CA LEU A 27 10.75 -4.30 -12.63
C LEU A 27 9.83 -3.72 -13.71
N VAL A 28 9.46 -2.45 -13.58
CA VAL A 28 8.60 -1.76 -14.55
C VAL A 28 9.30 -1.59 -15.89
N ALA A 29 10.59 -1.25 -15.88
CA ALA A 29 11.39 -1.13 -17.11
C ALA A 29 11.46 -2.45 -17.90
N SER A 30 11.53 -3.59 -17.21
CA SER A 30 11.54 -4.91 -17.86
C SER A 30 10.28 -5.16 -18.70
N GLY A 31 9.13 -4.58 -18.31
CA GLY A 31 7.84 -4.78 -18.97
C GLY A 31 7.30 -6.22 -18.88
N GLN A 32 7.90 -7.08 -18.07
CA GLN A 32 7.59 -8.50 -17.99
C GLN A 32 6.69 -8.88 -16.82
N ILE A 33 6.08 -7.90 -16.15
CA ILE A 33 5.21 -8.11 -15.00
C ILE A 33 3.79 -7.65 -15.30
N ASP A 34 2.82 -8.33 -14.72
CA ASP A 34 1.41 -7.96 -14.78
C ASP A 34 0.99 -7.19 -13.51
N TYR A 35 1.69 -7.48 -12.39
CA TYR A 35 1.48 -6.83 -11.10
C TYR A 35 2.81 -6.40 -10.49
N LEU A 36 2.81 -5.20 -9.90
CA LEU A 36 3.90 -4.67 -9.07
C LEU A 36 3.42 -4.63 -7.62
N VAL A 37 4.15 -5.27 -6.73
CA VAL A 37 3.76 -5.42 -5.32
C VAL A 37 4.77 -4.73 -4.42
N PHE A 38 4.26 -3.98 -3.44
CA PHE A 38 5.05 -3.40 -2.36
C PHE A 38 4.52 -3.92 -1.04
N ASP A 39 5.37 -4.61 -0.30
CA ASP A 39 5.09 -5.07 1.04
C ASP A 39 5.94 -4.28 2.05
N TYR A 40 5.31 -3.31 2.70
CA TYR A 40 5.99 -2.37 3.59
C TYR A 40 5.74 -2.64 5.07
N LEU A 41 4.69 -3.42 5.37
CA LEU A 41 4.21 -3.49 6.74
C LEU A 41 4.86 -4.63 7.52
N ALA A 42 5.30 -4.27 8.69
CA ALA A 42 5.70 -5.15 9.77
C ALA A 42 5.21 -4.51 11.07
N GLU A 43 5.30 -5.22 12.18
CA GLU A 43 4.89 -4.75 13.49
C GLU A 43 5.54 -3.42 13.87
N LEU A 44 6.86 -3.30 13.64
CA LEU A 44 7.60 -2.06 13.85
C LEU A 44 7.08 -0.91 12.97
N THR A 45 6.88 -1.18 11.69
CA THR A 45 6.38 -0.18 10.73
C THR A 45 5.01 0.34 11.14
N MET A 46 4.10 -0.57 11.52
CA MET A 46 2.76 -0.19 11.98
C MET A 46 2.81 0.70 13.23
N SER A 47 3.69 0.39 14.18
CA SER A 47 3.89 1.20 15.38
C SER A 47 4.38 2.62 15.06
N ILE A 48 5.33 2.74 14.12
CA ILE A 48 5.85 4.04 13.67
C ILE A 48 4.75 4.85 12.97
N LEU A 49 3.99 4.21 12.06
CA LEU A 49 2.91 4.87 11.33
C LEU A 49 1.77 5.32 12.25
N ALA A 50 1.40 4.49 13.22
CA ALA A 50 0.40 4.85 14.22
C ALA A 50 0.87 6.06 15.07
N GLY A 51 2.12 6.05 15.54
CA GLY A 51 2.70 7.17 16.26
C GLY A 51 2.80 8.45 15.41
N ALA A 52 3.05 8.34 14.12
CA ALA A 52 3.06 9.49 13.20
C ALA A 52 1.65 10.08 13.04
N ARG A 53 0.62 9.24 12.87
CA ARG A 53 -0.78 9.67 12.74
C ARG A 53 -1.31 10.36 14.00
N LEU A 54 -0.88 9.90 15.18
CA LEU A 54 -1.25 10.57 16.44
C LEU A 54 -0.71 12.00 16.53
N LYS A 55 0.44 12.27 15.92
CA LYS A 55 1.06 13.61 15.91
C LYS A 55 0.48 14.49 14.80
N LYS A 56 0.19 13.89 13.65
CA LYS A 56 -0.32 14.56 12.44
C LYS A 56 -1.34 13.66 11.77
N PRO A 57 -2.64 13.99 11.83
CA PRO A 57 -3.72 13.14 11.31
C PRO A 57 -3.60 12.79 9.81
N GLU A 58 -2.91 13.63 9.03
CA GLU A 58 -2.65 13.41 7.62
C GLU A 58 -1.59 12.34 7.34
N LEU A 59 -0.77 11.98 8.33
CA LEU A 59 0.23 10.92 8.24
C LEU A 59 -0.37 9.54 8.59
N GLY A 60 0.48 8.53 8.74
CA GLY A 60 0.08 7.16 9.09
C GLY A 60 0.15 6.20 7.92
N TYR A 61 0.78 6.59 6.83
CA TYR A 61 1.12 5.76 5.68
C TYR A 61 2.57 5.95 5.28
N ALA A 62 3.13 5.04 4.48
CA ALA A 62 4.50 5.14 3.97
C ALA A 62 4.59 6.22 2.89
N THR A 63 5.02 7.43 3.26
CA THR A 63 5.01 8.59 2.37
C THR A 63 5.95 8.45 1.18
N ASP A 64 7.06 7.74 1.32
CA ASP A 64 8.01 7.44 0.25
C ASP A 64 7.44 6.51 -0.83
N PHE A 65 6.46 5.68 -0.50
CA PHE A 65 5.68 4.93 -1.51
C PHE A 65 5.09 5.89 -2.55
N VAL A 66 4.52 7.00 -2.09
CA VAL A 66 3.89 8.00 -2.98
C VAL A 66 4.94 8.90 -3.62
N THR A 67 5.82 9.49 -2.79
CA THR A 67 6.70 10.60 -3.21
C THR A 67 7.95 10.13 -3.96
N VAL A 68 8.35 8.89 -3.77
CA VAL A 68 9.55 8.30 -4.40
C VAL A 68 9.13 7.18 -5.35
N ALA A 69 8.61 6.08 -4.83
CA ALA A 69 8.39 4.86 -5.61
C ALA A 69 7.36 5.08 -6.73
N MET A 70 6.13 5.49 -6.38
CA MET A 70 5.08 5.67 -7.37
C MET A 70 5.33 6.86 -8.30
N ARG A 71 5.86 7.96 -7.77
CA ARG A 71 6.24 9.11 -8.61
C ARG A 71 7.23 8.73 -9.72
N ALA A 72 8.16 7.81 -9.43
CA ALA A 72 9.16 7.36 -10.40
C ALA A 72 8.58 6.47 -11.51
N VAL A 73 7.53 5.69 -11.24
CA VAL A 73 7.06 4.65 -12.17
C VAL A 73 5.63 4.84 -12.68
N LEU A 74 4.87 5.81 -12.16
CA LEU A 74 3.43 5.89 -12.38
C LEU A 74 3.03 5.96 -13.85
N ARG A 75 3.74 6.76 -14.67
CA ARG A 75 3.48 6.84 -16.12
C ARG A 75 3.66 5.48 -16.79
N ASP A 76 4.81 4.85 -16.56
CA ASP A 76 5.15 3.57 -17.19
C ASP A 76 4.22 2.44 -16.73
N VAL A 77 3.80 2.47 -15.47
CA VAL A 77 2.82 1.52 -14.92
C VAL A 77 1.49 1.62 -15.66
N ILE A 78 1.01 2.84 -15.90
CA ILE A 78 -0.24 3.09 -16.63
C ILE A 78 -0.09 2.71 -18.10
N ASP A 79 0.97 3.15 -18.76
CA ASP A 79 1.21 2.90 -20.19
C ASP A 79 1.37 1.41 -20.50
N LYS A 80 1.99 0.66 -19.58
CA LYS A 80 2.18 -0.79 -19.71
C LYS A 80 1.02 -1.63 -19.17
N GLY A 81 0.01 -1.00 -18.55
CA GLY A 81 -1.14 -1.69 -17.97
C GLY A 81 -0.80 -2.54 -16.76
N ILE A 82 0.28 -2.24 -16.05
CA ILE A 82 0.71 -2.93 -14.84
C ILE A 82 -0.21 -2.52 -13.68
N ARG A 83 -0.65 -3.47 -12.88
CA ARG A 83 -1.44 -3.21 -11.68
C ARG A 83 -0.53 -3.14 -10.46
N VAL A 84 -0.75 -2.14 -9.62
CA VAL A 84 0.00 -1.99 -8.36
C VAL A 84 -0.85 -2.45 -7.19
N VAL A 85 -0.25 -3.23 -6.31
CA VAL A 85 -0.85 -3.65 -5.04
C VAL A 85 0.13 -3.33 -3.92
N SER A 86 -0.34 -2.66 -2.87
CA SER A 86 0.52 -2.28 -1.76
C SER A 86 -0.26 -2.18 -0.45
N ASN A 87 0.41 -2.48 0.64
CA ASN A 87 -0.04 -2.21 2.00
C ASN A 87 0.57 -0.90 2.58
N ALA A 88 1.20 -0.08 1.73
CA ALA A 88 1.81 1.20 2.13
C ALA A 88 0.85 2.20 2.81
N GLY A 89 -0.47 1.97 2.70
CA GLY A 89 -1.50 2.77 3.36
C GLY A 89 -1.44 2.72 4.89
N GLY A 90 -0.82 1.69 5.46
CA GLY A 90 -0.64 1.58 6.91
C GLY A 90 -1.93 1.77 7.69
N VAL A 91 -1.93 2.72 8.63
CA VAL A 91 -3.11 3.09 9.44
C VAL A 91 -3.91 4.25 8.83
N ASN A 92 -3.54 4.74 7.64
CA ASN A 92 -4.23 5.83 6.94
C ASN A 92 -4.28 5.56 5.42
N PRO A 93 -4.94 4.50 4.97
CA PRO A 93 -4.96 4.15 3.55
C PRO A 93 -5.65 5.20 2.68
N GLN A 94 -6.63 5.93 3.21
CA GLN A 94 -7.29 7.02 2.47
C GLN A 94 -6.31 8.18 2.24
N GLY A 95 -5.55 8.61 3.27
CA GLY A 95 -4.53 9.65 3.11
C GLY A 95 -3.45 9.28 2.10
N CYS A 96 -3.06 8.00 2.05
CA CYS A 96 -2.16 7.48 1.02
C CYS A 96 -2.76 7.60 -0.39
N ALA A 97 -4.02 7.22 -0.55
CA ALA A 97 -4.73 7.29 -1.82
C ALA A 97 -4.88 8.73 -2.31
N ASP A 98 -5.24 9.67 -1.42
CA ASP A 98 -5.40 11.08 -1.74
C ASP A 98 -4.06 11.70 -2.17
N ALA A 99 -2.97 11.39 -1.47
CA ALA A 99 -1.64 11.83 -1.83
C ALA A 99 -1.19 11.27 -3.19
N LEU A 100 -1.49 9.99 -3.46
CA LEU A 100 -1.17 9.37 -4.75
C LEU A 100 -2.00 9.98 -5.89
N ALA A 101 -3.28 10.30 -5.65
CA ALA A 101 -4.13 10.98 -6.61
C ALA A 101 -3.59 12.38 -6.96
N ALA A 102 -3.06 13.10 -5.96
CA ALA A 102 -2.41 14.39 -6.18
C ALA A 102 -1.17 14.26 -7.08
N VAL A 103 -0.32 13.25 -6.85
CA VAL A 103 0.84 12.96 -7.71
C VAL A 103 0.40 12.62 -9.14
N ALA A 104 -0.65 11.83 -9.30
CA ALA A 104 -1.19 11.50 -10.62
C ALA A 104 -1.69 12.76 -11.37
N ALA A 105 -2.37 13.66 -10.66
CA ALA A 105 -2.82 14.94 -11.21
C ALA A 105 -1.65 15.83 -11.64
N GLU A 106 -0.61 15.97 -10.80
CA GLU A 106 0.61 16.71 -11.14
C GLU A 106 1.30 16.14 -12.40
N LEU A 107 1.32 14.81 -12.52
CA LEU A 107 1.90 14.13 -13.67
C LEU A 107 0.97 14.14 -14.90
N GLY A 108 -0.29 14.54 -14.76
CA GLY A 108 -1.26 14.54 -15.84
C GLY A 108 -1.62 13.14 -16.34
N VAL A 109 -1.63 12.13 -15.45
CA VAL A 109 -1.94 10.75 -15.80
C VAL A 109 -3.26 10.30 -15.18
N PRO A 110 -4.11 9.54 -15.92
CA PRO A 110 -5.35 9.01 -15.36
C PRO A 110 -5.03 7.85 -14.39
N LEU A 111 -5.51 7.95 -13.15
CA LEU A 111 -5.31 6.92 -12.14
C LEU A 111 -6.63 6.52 -11.51
N ARG A 112 -6.84 5.21 -11.35
CA ARG A 112 -7.92 4.65 -10.55
C ARG A 112 -7.33 3.95 -9.35
N ILE A 113 -7.77 4.35 -8.17
CA ILE A 113 -7.30 3.81 -6.90
C ILE A 113 -8.46 3.10 -6.22
N ALA A 114 -8.23 1.89 -5.74
CA ALA A 114 -9.12 1.17 -4.83
C ALA A 114 -8.47 1.12 -3.45
N VAL A 115 -9.23 1.50 -2.44
CA VAL A 115 -8.82 1.41 -1.04
C VAL A 115 -9.57 0.27 -0.39
N VAL A 116 -8.83 -0.67 0.22
CA VAL A 116 -9.41 -1.76 1.00
C VAL A 116 -9.30 -1.39 2.46
N THR A 117 -10.43 -1.43 3.17
CA THR A 117 -10.57 -1.10 4.59
C THR A 117 -11.30 -2.21 5.32
N GLY A 118 -11.29 -2.19 6.66
CA GLY A 118 -12.03 -3.14 7.48
C GLY A 118 -11.15 -3.86 8.51
N ASP A 119 -9.88 -3.55 8.57
CA ASP A 119 -8.88 -4.08 9.49
C ASP A 119 -8.68 -3.22 10.76
N ASP A 120 -9.18 -1.98 10.78
CA ASP A 120 -9.12 -1.12 11.96
C ASP A 120 -10.24 -1.51 12.96
N VAL A 121 -9.83 -2.26 13.97
CA VAL A 121 -10.72 -2.69 15.05
C VAL A 121 -10.67 -1.80 16.30
N LEU A 122 -9.84 -0.74 16.29
CA LEU A 122 -9.66 0.16 17.44
C LEU A 122 -11.00 0.73 17.98
N PRO A 123 -11.94 1.17 17.13
CA PRO A 123 -13.24 1.67 17.59
C PRO A 123 -14.11 0.59 18.25
N LEU A 124 -13.84 -0.69 17.97
CA LEU A 124 -14.62 -1.82 18.48
C LEU A 124 -14.11 -2.33 19.84
N ILE A 125 -12.90 -1.95 20.24
CA ILE A 125 -12.24 -2.48 21.45
C ILE A 125 -13.09 -2.30 22.72
N PRO A 126 -13.75 -1.16 22.98
CA PRO A 126 -14.60 -1.04 24.17
C PRO A 126 -15.67 -2.13 24.23
N GLY A 127 -16.43 -2.32 23.15
CA GLY A 127 -17.47 -3.35 23.11
C GLY A 127 -16.91 -4.78 23.16
N LEU A 128 -15.74 -5.04 22.57
CA LEU A 128 -15.09 -6.35 22.63
C LEU A 128 -14.60 -6.70 24.03
N ARG A 129 -14.24 -5.72 24.86
CA ARG A 129 -13.85 -5.94 26.26
C ARG A 129 -15.05 -6.30 27.14
N GLU A 130 -16.23 -5.83 26.79
CA GLU A 130 -17.49 -6.09 27.51
C GLU A 130 -18.21 -7.33 26.99
N ALA A 131 -17.76 -7.93 25.89
CA ALA A 131 -18.34 -9.15 25.34
C ALA A 131 -18.16 -10.36 26.26
N ASP A 132 -19.05 -11.34 26.14
CA ASP A 132 -18.96 -12.61 26.86
C ASP A 132 -18.68 -13.77 25.88
N PRO A 133 -17.54 -14.44 25.92
CA PRO A 133 -16.36 -14.15 26.76
C PRO A 133 -15.61 -12.88 26.31
N PRO A 134 -15.01 -12.12 27.23
CA PRO A 134 -14.30 -10.91 26.90
C PRO A 134 -13.00 -11.22 26.13
N VAL A 135 -12.70 -10.40 25.14
CA VAL A 135 -11.40 -10.45 24.44
C VAL A 135 -10.33 -9.90 25.39
N ARG A 136 -9.38 -10.74 25.76
CA ARG A 136 -8.29 -10.39 26.67
C ARG A 136 -7.06 -9.93 25.87
N GLN A 137 -6.39 -8.92 26.40
CA GLN A 137 -5.08 -8.53 25.89
C GLN A 137 -4.06 -9.59 26.28
N LEU A 138 -3.24 -10.04 25.34
CA LEU A 138 -2.07 -10.86 25.64
C LEU A 138 -1.08 -10.01 26.44
N GLN A 139 -0.61 -10.57 27.56
CA GLN A 139 0.43 -9.93 28.39
C GLN A 139 1.81 -10.24 27.84
#